data_f13fcbf6a26ea2a7fbd006d31d043acd
#
_entry.id   f13fcbf6a26ea2a7fbd006d31d043acd
#
_cell.length_a   1.000
_cell.length_b   1.000
_cell.length_c   1.000
_cell.angle_alpha   90.00
_cell.angle_beta   90.00
_cell.angle_gamma   90.00
#
_symmetry.space_group_name_H-M   'P 1'
#
loop_
_entity.id
_entity.type
_entity.pdbx_description
1 polymer ?
#
loop_
_entity_poly.entity_id
_entity_poly.type
_entity_poly.pdbx_seq_one_letter_code
_entity_poly.pdbx_strand_id
1 'polypeptide(L)'
;YVMGICNGFQILAEAGLLTGKKATTYHTAFEELAAYSVEVLPQKVVHENNIITGAGVSSGIELGLYILKEEFGVAVAQQAADNIEYAIDVTKI
;
A
#
# COMPACT_ATOMS: atom_id res chain seq x y z
N TYR A 1 8.59 -9.05 -1.22
CA TYR A 1 7.36 -8.32 -0.89
C TYR A 1 6.15 -8.93 -1.59
N VAL A 2 5.02 -8.93 -0.90
CA VAL A 2 3.72 -9.27 -1.46
C VAL A 2 2.86 -8.01 -1.40
N MET A 3 2.27 -7.62 -2.53
CA MET A 3 1.57 -6.36 -2.63
C MET A 3 0.15 -6.54 -3.16
N GLY A 4 -0.79 -5.80 -2.59
CA GLY A 4 -2.16 -5.75 -3.05
C GLY A 4 -2.65 -4.33 -3.12
N ILE A 5 -3.27 -3.95 -4.23
CA ILE A 5 -3.83 -2.61 -4.44
C ILE A 5 -5.31 -2.75 -4.69
N CYS A 6 -6.10 -1.87 -4.06
CA CYS A 6 -7.54 -1.82 -4.25
C CYS A 6 -8.15 -3.21 -3.98
N ASN A 7 -8.86 -3.80 -4.93
CA ASN A 7 -9.49 -5.11 -4.77
C ASN A 7 -8.49 -6.28 -4.70
N GLY A 8 -7.20 -6.03 -4.93
CA GLY A 8 -6.17 -7.05 -4.77
C GLY A 8 -6.11 -7.62 -3.35
N PHE A 9 -6.64 -6.90 -2.36
CA PHE A 9 -6.73 -7.39 -0.99
C PHE A 9 -7.49 -8.73 -0.91
N GLN A 10 -8.48 -8.94 -1.77
CA GLN A 10 -9.33 -10.13 -1.72
C GLN A 10 -8.51 -11.41 -1.91
N ILE A 11 -7.57 -11.39 -2.83
CA ILE A 11 -6.70 -12.54 -3.06
C ILE A 11 -5.84 -12.82 -1.84
N LEU A 12 -5.23 -11.77 -1.29
CA LEU A 12 -4.36 -11.90 -0.12
C LEU A 12 -5.15 -12.34 1.12
N ALA A 13 -6.36 -11.80 1.29
CA ALA A 13 -7.22 -12.13 2.42
C ALA A 13 -7.70 -13.59 2.34
N GLU A 14 -8.14 -14.03 1.16
CA GLU A 14 -8.57 -15.43 0.96
C GLU A 14 -7.42 -16.42 1.17
N ALA A 15 -6.20 -16.01 0.84
CA ALA A 15 -5.02 -16.82 1.10
C ALA A 15 -4.61 -16.86 2.58
N GLY A 16 -5.29 -16.11 3.44
CA GLY A 16 -4.97 -16.04 4.87
C GLY A 16 -3.75 -15.19 5.21
N LEU A 17 -3.25 -14.41 4.26
CA LEU A 17 -2.03 -13.64 4.47
C LEU A 17 -2.25 -12.36 5.28
N LEU A 18 -3.48 -11.87 5.36
CA LEU A 18 -3.80 -10.60 6.04
C LEU A 18 -4.38 -10.78 7.45
N THR A 19 -4.73 -11.99 7.85
CA THR A 19 -5.37 -12.25 9.15
C THR A 19 -4.51 -11.76 10.29
N GLY A 20 -5.09 -10.91 11.15
CA GLY A 20 -4.41 -10.34 12.31
C GLY A 20 -3.40 -9.25 11.97
N LYS A 21 -3.35 -8.80 10.72
CA LYS A 21 -2.40 -7.78 10.26
C LYS A 21 -3.10 -6.47 9.97
N LYS A 22 -2.31 -5.42 9.85
CA LYS A 22 -2.76 -4.10 9.40
C LYS A 22 -2.73 -4.07 7.88
N ALA A 23 -3.77 -3.50 7.26
CA ALA A 23 -3.84 -3.40 5.81
C ALA A 23 -4.79 -2.28 5.40
N THR A 24 -4.79 -1.96 4.12
CA THR A 24 -5.73 -1.02 3.55
C THR A 24 -6.28 -1.55 2.23
N THR A 25 -7.34 -0.93 1.77
CA THR A 25 -7.96 -1.20 0.48
C THR A 25 -8.70 0.06 0.03
N TYR A 26 -9.41 -0.04 -1.08
CA TYR A 26 -10.28 1.04 -1.54
C TYR A 26 -11.35 1.34 -0.49
N HIS A 27 -11.66 2.61 -0.29
CA HIS A 27 -12.49 3.04 0.85
C HIS A 27 -13.87 2.38 0.92
N THR A 28 -14.48 2.01 -0.21
CA THR A 28 -15.79 1.35 -0.21
C THR A 28 -15.70 -0.13 0.17
N ALA A 29 -14.51 -0.70 0.25
CA ALA A 29 -14.29 -2.10 0.61
C ALA A 29 -13.73 -2.29 2.01
N PHE A 30 -13.70 -1.25 2.85
CA PHE A 30 -13.18 -1.35 4.21
C PHE A 30 -13.91 -2.41 5.05
N GLU A 31 -15.22 -2.48 4.94
CA GLU A 31 -16.00 -3.47 5.69
C GLU A 31 -15.71 -4.90 5.24
N GLU A 32 -15.54 -5.10 3.94
CA GLU A 32 -15.18 -6.41 3.40
C GLU A 32 -13.81 -6.86 3.92
N LEU A 33 -12.84 -5.95 3.93
CA LEU A 33 -11.51 -6.24 4.44
C LEU A 33 -11.56 -6.55 5.94
N ALA A 34 -12.29 -5.75 6.71
CA ALA A 34 -12.42 -5.96 8.15
C ALA A 34 -13.02 -7.32 8.50
N ALA A 35 -13.88 -7.88 7.64
CA ALA A 35 -14.49 -9.18 7.85
C ALA A 35 -13.47 -10.32 7.86
N TYR A 36 -12.27 -10.11 7.36
CA TYR A 36 -11.17 -11.09 7.38
C TYR A 36 -10.30 -11.00 8.64
N SER A 37 -10.77 -10.34 9.69
CA SER A 37 -10.01 -10.12 10.92
C SER A 37 -8.74 -9.30 10.68
N VAL A 38 -8.87 -8.25 9.87
CA VAL A 38 -7.80 -7.34 9.51
C VAL A 38 -8.03 -5.99 10.20
N GLU A 39 -6.98 -5.39 10.72
CA GLU A 39 -7.04 -4.01 11.20
C GLU A 39 -6.92 -3.08 10.01
N VAL A 40 -8.04 -2.50 9.59
CA VAL A 40 -8.09 -1.62 8.41
C VAL A 40 -7.63 -0.23 8.80
N LEU A 41 -6.63 0.28 8.07
CA LEU A 41 -6.11 1.63 8.27
C LEU A 41 -6.49 2.51 7.07
N PRO A 42 -7.03 3.72 7.31
CA PRO A 42 -7.42 4.63 6.23
C PRO A 42 -6.21 5.40 5.71
N GLN A 43 -5.23 4.68 5.19
CA GLN A 43 -3.99 5.21 4.64
C GLN A 43 -3.86 4.78 3.19
N LYS A 44 -3.06 5.50 2.41
CA LYS A 44 -2.83 5.15 1.01
C LYS A 44 -1.93 3.94 0.84
N VAL A 45 -0.98 3.76 1.75
CA VAL A 45 -0.06 2.61 1.77
C VAL A 45 0.06 2.11 3.20
N VAL A 46 -0.07 0.81 3.39
CA VAL A 46 0.15 0.15 4.68
C VAL A 46 1.15 -0.97 4.49
N HIS A 47 2.21 -0.96 5.28
CA HIS A 47 3.27 -1.96 5.25
C HIS A 47 3.29 -2.72 6.56
N GLU A 48 3.05 -4.03 6.50
CA GLU A 48 3.08 -4.93 7.65
C GLU A 48 3.93 -6.16 7.29
N ASN A 49 5.08 -6.31 7.94
CA ASN A 49 6.05 -7.37 7.62
C ASN A 49 6.47 -7.29 6.13
N ASN A 50 6.23 -8.33 5.36
CA ASN A 50 6.56 -8.36 3.94
C ASN A 50 5.36 -8.07 3.04
N ILE A 51 4.24 -7.64 3.62
CA ILE A 51 3.00 -7.38 2.88
C ILE A 51 2.75 -5.88 2.85
N ILE A 52 2.51 -5.36 1.65
CA ILE A 52 2.22 -3.95 1.44
C ILE A 52 0.89 -3.85 0.71
N THR A 53 -0.04 -3.11 1.28
CA THR A 53 -1.35 -2.88 0.67
C THR A 53 -1.52 -1.41 0.33
N GLY A 54 -2.17 -1.16 -0.80
CA GLY A 54 -2.47 0.17 -1.29
C GLY A 54 -3.98 0.38 -1.43
N ALA A 55 -4.41 1.61 -1.27
CA ALA A 55 -5.82 1.97 -1.25
C ALA A 55 -6.44 1.92 -2.66
N GLY A 56 -6.62 3.04 -3.30
CA GLY A 56 -7.24 3.11 -4.63
C GLY A 56 -6.22 3.05 -5.75
N VAL A 57 -6.72 3.15 -6.98
CA VAL A 57 -5.89 3.07 -8.19
C VAL A 57 -4.75 4.09 -8.18
N SER A 58 -5.03 5.33 -7.79
CA SER A 58 -4.02 6.38 -7.75
C SER A 58 -2.92 6.11 -6.71
N SER A 59 -3.22 5.33 -5.68
CA SER A 59 -2.24 4.97 -4.66
C SER A 59 -1.17 4.00 -5.17
N GLY A 60 -1.34 3.45 -6.37
CA GLY A 60 -0.32 2.64 -7.01
C GLY A 60 0.97 3.40 -7.24
N ILE A 61 0.89 4.70 -7.56
CA ILE A 61 2.06 5.55 -7.73
C ILE A 61 2.80 5.67 -6.38
N GLU A 62 2.07 5.99 -5.32
CA GLU A 62 2.66 6.14 -3.99
C GLU A 62 3.23 4.82 -3.47
N LEU A 63 2.55 3.70 -3.75
CA LEU A 63 3.06 2.39 -3.37
C LEU A 63 4.38 2.08 -4.09
N GLY A 64 4.47 2.37 -5.38
CA GLY A 64 5.71 2.21 -6.14
C GLY A 64 6.84 3.07 -5.60
N LEU A 65 6.54 4.34 -5.30
CA LEU A 65 7.52 5.25 -4.69
C LEU A 65 7.94 4.77 -3.29
N TYR A 66 7.00 4.22 -2.54
CA TYR A 66 7.29 3.65 -1.23
C TYR A 66 8.30 2.50 -1.34
N ILE A 67 8.10 1.59 -2.29
CA ILE A 67 9.03 0.48 -2.53
C ILE A 67 10.41 0.99 -2.90
N LEU A 68 10.48 1.99 -3.80
CA LEU A 68 11.76 2.60 -4.16
C LEU A 68 12.46 3.18 -2.94
N LYS A 69 11.72 3.85 -2.07
CA LYS A 69 12.27 4.42 -0.84
C LYS A 69 12.85 3.33 0.07
N GLU A 70 12.08 2.24 0.28
CA GLU A 70 12.50 1.15 1.15
C GLU A 70 13.73 0.40 0.62
N GLU A 71 13.78 0.18 -0.69
CA GLU A 71 14.84 -0.63 -1.30
C GLU A 71 16.08 0.20 -1.70
N PHE A 72 15.90 1.45 -2.11
CA PHE A 72 16.97 2.27 -2.69
C PHE A 72 17.16 3.61 -2.01
N GLY A 73 16.34 3.95 -1.03
CA GLY A 73 16.48 5.18 -0.25
C GLY A 73 15.64 6.35 -0.77
N VAL A 74 15.55 7.38 0.09
CA VAL A 74 14.73 8.56 -0.16
C VAL A 74 15.16 9.30 -1.44
N ALA A 75 16.45 9.44 -1.66
CA ALA A 75 16.97 10.22 -2.80
C ALA A 75 16.51 9.62 -4.15
N VAL A 76 16.58 8.30 -4.29
CA VAL A 76 16.14 7.62 -5.51
C VAL A 76 14.64 7.75 -5.69
N ALA A 77 13.86 7.55 -4.63
CA ALA A 77 12.41 7.65 -4.68
C ALA A 77 11.98 9.08 -5.04
N GLN A 78 12.60 10.08 -4.43
CA GLN A 78 12.26 11.47 -4.72
C GLN A 78 12.61 11.85 -6.15
N GLN A 79 13.75 11.37 -6.65
CA GLN A 79 14.11 11.60 -8.05
C GLN A 79 13.12 10.96 -9.01
N ALA A 80 12.64 9.76 -8.71
CA ALA A 80 11.63 9.11 -9.52
C ALA A 80 10.32 9.90 -9.53
N ALA A 81 9.88 10.40 -8.36
CA ALA A 81 8.69 11.23 -8.27
C ALA A 81 8.83 12.49 -9.11
N ASP A 82 9.98 13.15 -9.02
CA ASP A 82 10.25 14.36 -9.79
C ASP A 82 10.26 14.08 -11.30
N ASN A 83 10.84 12.96 -11.70
CA ASN A 83 10.91 12.56 -13.12
C ASN A 83 9.54 12.29 -13.74
N ILE A 84 8.62 11.76 -12.96
CA ILE A 84 7.24 11.55 -13.44
C ILE A 84 6.33 12.75 -13.18
N GLU A 85 6.91 13.85 -12.70
CA GLU A 85 6.19 15.08 -12.35
C GLU A 85 5.07 14.85 -11.33
N TYR A 86 5.29 13.92 -10.40
CA TYR A 86 4.35 13.67 -9.32
C TYR A 86 4.78 14.47 -8.09
N ALA A 87 4.00 15.50 -7.76
CA ALA A 87 4.34 16.44 -6.68
C ALA A 87 4.09 15.79 -5.31
N ILE A 88 5.10 15.14 -4.78
CA ILE A 88 5.01 14.47 -3.47
C ILE A 88 6.35 14.57 -2.74
N ASP A 89 6.28 14.61 -1.42
CA ASP A 89 7.43 14.42 -0.54
C ASP A 89 7.43 12.95 -0.12
N VAL A 90 8.36 12.17 -0.67
CA VAL A 90 8.39 10.72 -0.43
C VAL A 90 8.71 10.35 1.02
N THR A 91 9.21 11.29 1.84
CA THR A 91 9.43 11.02 3.26
C THR A 91 8.12 10.86 4.03
N LYS A 92 7.00 11.26 3.43
CA LYS A 92 5.67 11.24 4.06
C LYS A 92 4.81 10.07 3.64
N ILE A 93 5.36 9.15 2.88
CA ILE A 93 4.63 7.95 2.49
C ILE A 93 4.86 6.84 3.52
#